data_0bc7807fcd24fd39f93656f8b7a4ff41
#
_entry.id   0bc7807fcd24fd39f93656f8b7a4ff41
#
_cell.length_a   1.000
_cell.length_b   1.000
_cell.length_c   1.000
_cell.angle_alpha   90.00
_cell.angle_beta   90.00
_cell.angle_gamma   90.00
#
_symmetry.space_group_name_H-M   'P 1'
#
loop_
_entity.id
_entity.type
_entity.pdbx_description
1 polymer ?
#
loop_
_entity_poly.entity_id
_entity_poly.type
_entity_poly.pdbx_seq_one_letter_code
_entity_poly.pdbx_strand_id
1 'polypeptide(L)'
;EFVAKEAVFYINDVSVIKNIIKKNGLKADEVNIICSSKSENIKKLNELSREVGEKFMIGDIPGKGEPHKMFTFCTSTVYIGADFYSTNAYSYIFANPLVKSMTVDVSVDLQQIIGRQRLDTNPFRNTATLYFNTRKSKVTEEELENSIKEKKDKTKKQIDNFNAVPNKDEQLQMMENTIRQQGHKEHYCCIIKDADNNVRIVENEILEISERRAWEVTNRIYNNDFSMYRALRVGAVVTKSSGSDDPEVQRIFKEWNLDNQFPRKARLYCDLYDNFPELLEDCTFIE
;
A
#
# COMPACT_ATOMS: atom_id res chain seq x y z
N GLU A 1 27.54 -3.20 -16.18
CA GLU A 1 26.20 -2.73 -15.77
C GLU A 1 25.27 -3.92 -15.73
N PHE A 2 24.60 -4.18 -14.57
CA PHE A 2 23.67 -5.30 -14.46
C PHE A 2 22.33 -4.87 -15.07
N VAL A 3 21.76 -5.70 -15.94
CA VAL A 3 20.47 -5.50 -16.56
C VAL A 3 19.50 -6.54 -16.03
N ALA A 4 18.39 -6.10 -15.44
CA ALA A 4 17.33 -7.00 -14.98
C ALA A 4 16.65 -7.64 -16.21
N LYS A 5 16.43 -8.97 -16.14
CA LYS A 5 15.73 -9.74 -17.19
C LYS A 5 14.31 -10.11 -16.78
N GLU A 6 14.02 -10.00 -15.49
CA GLU A 6 12.72 -10.31 -14.89
C GLU A 6 12.27 -9.11 -14.04
N ALA A 7 10.97 -8.87 -13.99
CA ALA A 7 10.39 -7.79 -13.22
C ALA A 7 9.26 -8.30 -12.31
N VAL A 8 9.31 -7.91 -11.04
CA VAL A 8 8.23 -8.17 -10.08
C VAL A 8 7.52 -6.85 -9.76
N PHE A 9 6.26 -6.77 -10.13
CA PHE A 9 5.41 -5.58 -9.94
C PHE A 9 4.46 -5.79 -8.77
N TYR A 10 4.59 -4.97 -7.75
CA TYR A 10 3.71 -4.96 -6.58
C TYR A 10 2.61 -3.92 -6.79
N ILE A 11 1.43 -4.39 -7.21
CA ILE A 11 0.26 -3.57 -7.56
C ILE A 11 -0.97 -4.19 -6.90
N ASN A 12 -1.48 -3.59 -5.83
CA ASN A 12 -2.59 -4.18 -5.08
C ASN A 12 -3.98 -3.87 -5.69
N ASP A 13 -4.09 -4.03 -7.01
CA ASP A 13 -5.35 -3.94 -7.76
C ASP A 13 -5.29 -4.79 -9.03
N VAL A 14 -6.09 -5.86 -9.06
CA VAL A 14 -6.17 -6.78 -10.21
C VAL A 14 -6.74 -6.08 -11.45
N SER A 15 -7.58 -5.05 -11.29
CA SER A 15 -8.11 -4.29 -12.44
C SER A 15 -7.01 -3.46 -13.12
N VAL A 16 -6.11 -2.90 -12.32
CA VAL A 16 -4.92 -2.19 -12.84
C VAL A 16 -4.00 -3.17 -13.55
N ILE A 17 -3.72 -4.33 -12.94
CA ILE A 17 -2.90 -5.39 -13.56
C ILE A 17 -3.50 -5.83 -14.90
N LYS A 18 -4.80 -6.12 -14.95
CA LYS A 18 -5.55 -6.44 -16.17
C LYS A 18 -5.32 -5.38 -17.27
N ASN A 19 -5.45 -4.11 -16.92
CA ASN A 19 -5.30 -3.01 -17.87
C ASN A 19 -3.85 -2.88 -18.39
N ILE A 20 -2.85 -3.11 -17.54
CA ILE A 20 -1.44 -3.10 -17.94
C ILE A 20 -1.16 -4.22 -18.95
N ILE A 21 -1.58 -5.44 -18.64
CA ILE A 21 -1.40 -6.60 -19.52
C ILE A 21 -2.04 -6.34 -20.88
N LYS A 22 -3.30 -5.90 -20.89
CA LYS A 22 -4.04 -5.62 -22.10
C LYS A 22 -3.41 -4.51 -22.95
N LYS A 23 -3.07 -3.36 -22.33
CA LYS A 23 -2.51 -2.21 -23.05
C LYS A 23 -1.13 -2.46 -23.65
N ASN A 24 -0.35 -3.34 -23.02
CA ASN A 24 1.01 -3.65 -23.48
C ASN A 24 1.07 -4.94 -24.32
N GLY A 25 -0.06 -5.61 -24.57
CA GLY A 25 -0.13 -6.83 -25.37
C GLY A 25 0.70 -7.96 -24.79
N LEU A 26 0.81 -8.04 -23.43
CA LEU A 26 1.60 -9.08 -22.78
C LEU A 26 0.90 -10.43 -22.91
N LYS A 27 1.67 -11.47 -23.18
CA LYS A 27 1.19 -12.82 -23.38
C LYS A 27 1.12 -13.61 -22.08
N ALA A 28 0.28 -14.64 -22.06
CA ALA A 28 0.08 -15.46 -20.87
C ALA A 28 1.31 -16.28 -20.46
N ASP A 29 2.20 -16.61 -21.39
CA ASP A 29 3.47 -17.28 -21.10
C ASP A 29 4.53 -16.34 -20.52
N GLU A 30 4.44 -15.02 -20.78
CA GLU A 30 5.34 -13.99 -20.25
C GLU A 30 4.96 -13.54 -18.85
N VAL A 31 3.67 -13.72 -18.45
CA VAL A 31 3.09 -13.10 -17.25
C VAL A 31 2.72 -14.13 -16.19
N ASN A 32 3.15 -13.89 -14.96
CA ASN A 32 2.68 -14.56 -13.75
C ASN A 32 1.84 -13.58 -12.91
N ILE A 33 0.62 -13.96 -12.51
CA ILE A 33 -0.28 -13.10 -11.72
C ILE A 33 -0.54 -13.77 -10.39
N ILE A 34 -0.08 -13.15 -9.29
CA ILE A 34 -0.21 -13.69 -7.95
C ILE A 34 -1.15 -12.80 -7.13
N CYS A 35 -2.35 -13.31 -6.89
CA CYS A 35 -3.37 -12.61 -6.13
C CYS A 35 -4.23 -13.61 -5.34
N SER A 36 -5.09 -13.10 -4.46
CA SER A 36 -6.02 -13.97 -3.72
C SER A 36 -7.05 -14.63 -4.67
N SER A 37 -7.45 -15.87 -4.35
CA SER A 37 -8.42 -16.66 -5.10
C SER A 37 -9.89 -16.23 -4.90
N LYS A 38 -10.12 -14.95 -4.54
CA LYS A 38 -11.48 -14.40 -4.43
C LYS A 38 -12.20 -14.46 -5.78
N SER A 39 -13.49 -14.77 -5.75
CA SER A 39 -14.33 -14.89 -6.95
C SER A 39 -14.27 -13.66 -7.86
N GLU A 40 -14.14 -12.46 -7.29
CA GLU A 40 -13.99 -11.20 -8.01
C GLU A 40 -12.69 -11.14 -8.83
N ASN A 41 -11.57 -11.60 -8.27
CA ASN A 41 -10.28 -11.64 -8.97
C ASN A 41 -10.31 -12.66 -10.11
N ILE A 42 -10.86 -13.85 -9.85
CA ILE A 42 -11.05 -14.90 -10.87
C ILE A 42 -11.91 -14.36 -12.01
N LYS A 43 -13.00 -13.64 -11.71
CA LYS A 43 -13.85 -13.02 -12.73
C LYS A 43 -13.07 -12.04 -13.60
N LYS A 44 -12.26 -11.16 -13.00
CA LYS A 44 -11.42 -10.18 -13.73
C LYS A 44 -10.40 -10.88 -14.65
N LEU A 45 -9.78 -11.97 -14.21
CA LEU A 45 -8.84 -12.73 -15.04
C LEU A 45 -9.53 -13.50 -16.18
N ASN A 46 -10.73 -14.01 -15.95
CA ASN A 46 -11.55 -14.63 -17.00
C ASN A 46 -12.00 -13.58 -18.04
N GLU A 47 -12.29 -12.36 -17.63
CA GLU A 47 -12.57 -11.25 -18.54
C GLU A 47 -11.33 -10.88 -19.37
N LEU A 48 -10.16 -10.76 -18.74
CA LEU A 48 -8.89 -10.54 -19.44
C LEU A 48 -8.64 -11.62 -20.48
N SER A 49 -8.82 -12.89 -20.10
CA SER A 49 -8.62 -14.03 -20.99
C SER A 49 -9.51 -13.97 -22.24
N ARG A 50 -10.77 -13.56 -22.07
CA ARG A 50 -11.71 -13.38 -23.19
C ARG A 50 -11.34 -12.18 -24.08
N GLU A 51 -10.87 -11.08 -23.47
CA GLU A 51 -10.54 -9.86 -24.19
C GLU A 51 -9.23 -9.98 -24.99
N VAL A 52 -8.26 -10.76 -24.49
CA VAL A 52 -6.95 -10.95 -25.13
C VAL A 52 -6.92 -12.20 -26.02
N GLY A 53 -7.79 -13.17 -25.78
CA GLY A 53 -7.80 -14.45 -26.49
C GLY A 53 -6.79 -15.47 -25.97
N GLU A 54 -6.18 -15.22 -24.80
CA GLU A 54 -5.24 -16.12 -24.14
C GLU A 54 -5.71 -16.43 -22.72
N LYS A 55 -5.30 -17.56 -22.16
CA LYS A 55 -5.73 -17.99 -20.82
C LYS A 55 -4.86 -17.39 -19.74
N PHE A 56 -5.35 -16.38 -19.03
CA PHE A 56 -4.74 -15.84 -17.81
C PHE A 56 -5.38 -16.46 -16.58
N MET A 57 -4.57 -16.86 -15.61
CA MET A 57 -5.01 -17.48 -14.37
C MET A 57 -4.14 -17.00 -13.20
N ILE A 58 -4.61 -17.25 -11.99
CA ILE A 58 -3.78 -17.05 -10.80
C ILE A 58 -2.65 -18.07 -10.87
N GLY A 59 -1.41 -17.57 -10.79
CA GLY A 59 -0.21 -18.38 -10.78
C GLY A 59 0.33 -18.60 -9.38
N ASP A 60 1.30 -19.49 -9.29
CA ASP A 60 2.06 -19.76 -8.07
C ASP A 60 3.41 -19.05 -8.08
N ILE A 61 4.00 -18.90 -6.89
CA ILE A 61 5.36 -18.38 -6.76
C ILE A 61 6.32 -19.53 -7.08
N PRO A 62 7.21 -19.35 -8.08
CA PRO A 62 8.17 -20.41 -8.42
C PRO A 62 9.09 -20.74 -7.24
N GLY A 63 9.29 -22.02 -7.00
CA GLY A 63 10.21 -22.51 -5.99
C GLY A 63 11.69 -22.23 -6.33
N LYS A 64 12.58 -22.54 -5.39
CA LYS A 64 14.01 -22.37 -5.61
C LYS A 64 14.51 -23.26 -6.75
N GLY A 65 15.08 -22.64 -7.78
CA GLY A 65 15.58 -23.34 -8.97
C GLY A 65 14.55 -23.51 -10.09
N GLU A 66 13.32 -23.10 -9.88
CA GLU A 66 12.30 -23.08 -10.93
C GLU A 66 12.39 -21.80 -11.77
N PRO A 67 12.04 -21.86 -13.05
CA PRO A 67 12.08 -20.70 -13.93
C PRO A 67 10.99 -19.68 -13.56
N HIS A 68 11.37 -18.42 -13.56
CA HIS A 68 10.46 -17.30 -13.41
C HIS A 68 9.99 -16.80 -14.78
N LYS A 69 8.77 -16.28 -14.84
CA LYS A 69 8.30 -15.56 -16.04
C LYS A 69 8.89 -14.15 -16.07
N MET A 70 8.94 -13.56 -17.25
CA MET A 70 9.52 -12.22 -17.46
C MET A 70 8.84 -11.16 -16.58
N PHE A 71 7.51 -11.22 -16.43
CA PHE A 71 6.73 -10.28 -15.65
C PHE A 71 5.91 -11.01 -14.58
N THR A 72 6.14 -10.69 -13.31
CA THR A 72 5.33 -11.18 -12.20
C THR A 72 4.56 -10.02 -11.59
N PHE A 73 3.24 -10.09 -11.61
CA PHE A 73 2.35 -9.09 -10.99
C PHE A 73 1.80 -9.64 -9.68
N CYS A 74 2.00 -8.88 -8.59
CA CYS A 74 1.63 -9.30 -7.24
C CYS A 74 0.68 -8.31 -6.59
N THR A 75 -0.33 -8.83 -5.89
CA THR A 75 -1.12 -8.04 -4.95
C THR A 75 -0.57 -8.16 -3.53
N SER A 76 -1.19 -7.49 -2.55
CA SER A 76 -0.76 -7.55 -1.13
C SER A 76 -0.72 -8.96 -0.54
N THR A 77 -1.28 -9.94 -1.20
CA THR A 77 -1.21 -11.37 -0.81
C THR A 77 0.23 -11.86 -0.63
N VAL A 78 1.19 -11.25 -1.35
CA VAL A 78 2.60 -11.65 -1.31
C VAL A 78 3.50 -10.71 -0.49
N TYR A 79 2.96 -9.66 0.10
CA TYR A 79 3.78 -8.74 0.91
C TYR A 79 4.36 -9.44 2.14
N ILE A 80 3.63 -10.40 2.68
CA ILE A 80 4.02 -11.21 3.83
C ILE A 80 4.00 -12.69 3.45
N GLY A 81 5.08 -13.41 3.75
CA GLY A 81 5.12 -14.87 3.63
C GLY A 81 5.38 -15.43 2.24
N ALA A 82 5.78 -14.62 1.27
CA ALA A 82 6.13 -15.05 -0.08
C ALA A 82 7.60 -14.79 -0.39
N ASP A 83 8.32 -15.76 -0.88
CA ASP A 83 9.74 -15.64 -1.21
C ASP A 83 9.97 -15.88 -2.70
N PHE A 84 10.70 -14.95 -3.35
CA PHE A 84 11.11 -15.07 -4.74
C PHE A 84 12.58 -15.49 -4.82
N TYR A 85 12.86 -16.50 -5.63
CA TYR A 85 14.17 -17.08 -5.82
C TYR A 85 14.75 -16.81 -7.22
N SER A 86 14.42 -15.66 -7.79
CA SER A 86 15.02 -15.24 -9.06
C SER A 86 16.46 -14.76 -8.87
N THR A 87 17.31 -15.09 -9.84
CA THR A 87 18.71 -14.64 -9.90
C THR A 87 18.86 -13.23 -10.49
N ASN A 88 17.81 -12.66 -11.09
CA ASN A 88 17.92 -11.42 -11.87
C ASN A 88 16.63 -10.56 -11.86
N ALA A 89 15.69 -10.81 -10.97
CA ALA A 89 14.47 -10.01 -10.92
C ALA A 89 14.69 -8.67 -10.21
N TYR A 90 14.09 -7.61 -10.76
CA TYR A 90 14.01 -6.29 -10.15
C TYR A 90 12.59 -6.02 -9.63
N SER A 91 12.47 -5.36 -8.48
CA SER A 91 11.19 -5.07 -7.83
C SER A 91 10.70 -3.65 -8.15
N TYR A 92 9.46 -3.55 -8.63
CA TYR A 92 8.75 -2.30 -8.88
C TYR A 92 7.49 -2.22 -8.02
N ILE A 93 7.35 -1.15 -7.25
CA ILE A 93 6.27 -0.97 -6.29
C ILE A 93 5.43 0.23 -6.71
N PHE A 94 4.11 0.03 -6.80
CA PHE A 94 3.18 1.07 -7.22
C PHE A 94 2.22 1.39 -6.07
N ALA A 95 2.30 2.62 -5.58
CA ALA A 95 1.48 3.12 -4.50
C ALA A 95 0.61 4.28 -4.96
N ASN A 96 -0.68 4.20 -4.65
CA ASN A 96 -1.63 5.26 -4.94
C ASN A 96 -2.55 5.53 -3.74
N PRO A 97 -2.30 6.59 -2.96
CA PRO A 97 -3.10 6.90 -1.78
C PRO A 97 -4.53 7.35 -2.10
N LEU A 98 -4.86 7.59 -3.38
CA LEU A 98 -6.24 7.85 -3.81
C LEU A 98 -7.10 6.58 -3.80
N VAL A 99 -6.46 5.41 -3.79
CA VAL A 99 -7.09 4.10 -3.75
C VAL A 99 -6.61 3.38 -2.49
N LYS A 100 -7.49 3.22 -1.51
CA LYS A 100 -7.15 2.66 -0.19
C LYS A 100 -6.37 1.34 -0.28
N SER A 101 -6.75 0.44 -1.19
CA SER A 101 -6.07 -0.85 -1.38
C SER A 101 -4.65 -0.71 -1.94
N MET A 102 -4.34 0.38 -2.65
CA MET A 102 -3.04 0.63 -3.25
C MET A 102 -2.13 1.53 -2.40
N THR A 103 -2.54 1.90 -1.20
CA THR A 103 -1.69 2.62 -0.25
C THR A 103 -0.70 1.63 0.36
N VAL A 104 0.60 1.93 0.25
CA VAL A 104 1.69 1.11 0.81
C VAL A 104 2.24 1.86 2.02
N ASP A 105 2.26 1.22 3.19
CA ASP A 105 2.94 1.77 4.34
C ASP A 105 4.45 1.57 4.19
N VAL A 106 5.16 2.66 3.92
CA VAL A 106 6.61 2.60 3.65
C VAL A 106 7.42 2.15 4.87
N SER A 107 6.88 2.30 6.07
CA SER A 107 7.56 1.86 7.30
C SER A 107 7.39 0.37 7.59
N VAL A 108 6.35 -0.26 7.03
CA VAL A 108 5.99 -1.67 7.29
C VAL A 108 6.02 -2.48 6.01
N ASP A 109 5.14 -2.14 5.05
CA ASP A 109 4.95 -2.95 3.84
C ASP A 109 6.17 -2.91 2.92
N LEU A 110 6.78 -1.72 2.76
CA LEU A 110 7.91 -1.55 1.85
C LEU A 110 9.10 -2.42 2.23
N GLN A 111 9.43 -2.47 3.52
CA GLN A 111 10.52 -3.31 4.03
C GLN A 111 10.23 -4.80 3.81
N GLN A 112 8.97 -5.20 4.00
CA GLN A 112 8.54 -6.57 3.73
C GLN A 112 8.65 -6.92 2.25
N ILE A 113 8.25 -6.03 1.37
CA ILE A 113 8.30 -6.21 -0.09
C ILE A 113 9.75 -6.32 -0.58
N ILE A 114 10.62 -5.41 -0.19
CA ILE A 114 12.03 -5.42 -0.61
C ILE A 114 12.71 -6.72 -0.18
N GLY A 115 12.41 -7.21 1.03
CA GLY A 115 12.97 -8.46 1.54
C GLY A 115 12.47 -9.74 0.86
N ARG A 116 11.57 -9.68 -0.13
CA ARG A 116 11.03 -10.87 -0.80
C ARG A 116 12.00 -11.53 -1.77
N GLN A 117 12.96 -10.81 -2.36
CA GLN A 117 14.01 -11.38 -3.21
C GLN A 117 15.06 -12.04 -2.32
N ARG A 118 15.13 -13.39 -2.33
CA ARG A 118 15.90 -14.15 -1.35
C ARG A 118 17.29 -14.61 -1.80
N LEU A 119 17.53 -14.68 -3.12
CA LEU A 119 18.82 -15.17 -3.60
C LEU A 119 19.92 -14.11 -3.46
N ASP A 120 21.00 -14.48 -2.80
CA ASP A 120 22.20 -13.64 -2.65
C ASP A 120 22.87 -13.33 -3.99
N THR A 121 22.68 -14.19 -4.97
CA THR A 121 23.19 -14.01 -6.34
C THR A 121 22.39 -12.99 -7.16
N ASN A 122 21.20 -12.59 -6.70
CA ASN A 122 20.44 -11.53 -7.37
C ASN A 122 21.03 -10.15 -6.99
N PRO A 123 21.64 -9.43 -7.94
CA PRO A 123 22.24 -8.12 -7.66
C PRO A 123 21.20 -7.06 -7.26
N PHE A 124 19.91 -7.30 -7.51
CA PHE A 124 18.80 -6.37 -7.22
C PHE A 124 18.02 -6.73 -5.96
N ARG A 125 18.43 -7.77 -5.21
CA ARG A 125 17.63 -8.31 -4.10
C ARG A 125 17.24 -7.29 -3.02
N ASN A 126 18.06 -6.27 -2.81
CA ASN A 126 17.83 -5.23 -1.81
C ASN A 126 17.45 -3.87 -2.44
N THR A 127 17.05 -3.89 -3.71
CA THR A 127 16.77 -2.69 -4.48
C THR A 127 15.35 -2.75 -5.03
N ALA A 128 14.65 -1.63 -4.96
CA ALA A 128 13.34 -1.51 -5.59
C ALA A 128 13.13 -0.07 -6.09
N THR A 129 12.27 0.08 -7.09
CA THR A 129 11.76 1.38 -7.50
C THR A 129 10.34 1.55 -6.97
N LEU A 130 10.09 2.63 -6.22
CA LEU A 130 8.77 3.01 -5.74
C LEU A 130 8.21 4.13 -6.63
N TYR A 131 7.10 3.82 -7.31
CA TYR A 131 6.26 4.81 -7.99
C TYR A 131 5.08 5.15 -7.08
N PHE A 132 4.88 6.43 -6.82
CA PHE A 132 3.79 6.86 -5.94
C PHE A 132 3.17 8.17 -6.41
N ASN A 133 1.90 8.35 -6.05
CA ASN A 133 1.20 9.62 -6.14
C ASN A 133 1.14 10.28 -4.77
N THR A 134 1.16 11.59 -4.73
CA THR A 134 0.90 12.35 -3.50
C THR A 134 -0.57 12.73 -3.41
N ARG A 135 -1.06 12.89 -2.19
CA ARG A 135 -2.40 13.37 -1.91
C ARG A 135 -2.40 14.22 -0.67
N LYS A 136 -2.93 15.44 -0.78
CA LYS A 136 -3.40 16.17 0.40
C LYS A 136 -4.74 15.58 0.81
N SER A 137 -4.79 14.90 1.93
CA SER A 137 -6.07 14.49 2.50
C SER A 137 -6.85 15.74 2.93
N LYS A 138 -8.19 15.64 2.84
CA LYS A 138 -9.09 16.66 3.36
C LYS A 138 -9.51 16.38 4.80
N VAL A 139 -9.14 15.20 5.34
CA VAL A 139 -9.52 14.78 6.69
C VAL A 139 -8.50 15.32 7.68
N THR A 140 -8.93 16.21 8.55
CA THR A 140 -8.11 16.73 9.64
C THR A 140 -7.97 15.71 10.76
N GLU A 141 -7.02 15.92 11.67
CA GLU A 141 -6.85 15.07 12.85
C GLU A 141 -8.07 15.14 13.77
N GLU A 142 -8.68 16.32 13.89
CA GLU A 142 -9.91 16.51 14.65
C GLU A 142 -11.10 15.73 14.07
N GLU A 143 -11.26 15.75 12.75
CA GLU A 143 -12.30 14.95 12.06
C GLU A 143 -12.07 13.46 12.22
N LEU A 144 -10.81 13.00 12.21
CA LEU A 144 -10.47 11.62 12.51
C LEU A 144 -10.88 11.23 13.93
N GLU A 145 -10.47 12.04 14.94
CA GLU A 145 -10.80 11.77 16.35
C GLU A 145 -12.30 11.74 16.59
N ASN A 146 -13.05 12.66 15.98
CA ASN A 146 -14.51 12.67 16.05
C ASN A 146 -15.11 11.41 15.42
N SER A 147 -14.61 10.99 14.24
CA SER A 147 -15.06 9.76 13.57
C SER A 147 -14.77 8.51 14.42
N ILE A 148 -13.59 8.43 15.01
CA ILE A 148 -13.22 7.30 15.89
C ILE A 148 -14.11 7.26 17.13
N LYS A 149 -14.35 8.41 17.76
CA LYS A 149 -15.25 8.51 18.91
C LYS A 149 -16.66 8.03 18.57
N GLU A 150 -17.23 8.51 17.45
CA GLU A 150 -18.55 8.06 17.01
C GLU A 150 -18.61 6.55 16.77
N LYS A 151 -17.57 5.97 16.15
CA LYS A 151 -17.47 4.51 15.95
C LYS A 151 -17.37 3.75 17.25
N LYS A 152 -16.61 4.25 18.24
CA LYS A 152 -16.52 3.65 19.58
C LYS A 152 -17.86 3.66 20.28
N ASP A 153 -18.59 4.78 20.23
CA ASP A 153 -19.93 4.89 20.80
C ASP A 153 -20.93 3.93 20.13
N LYS A 154 -20.87 3.81 18.80
CA LYS A 154 -21.67 2.81 18.04
C LYS A 154 -21.28 1.38 18.43
N THR A 155 -19.96 1.11 18.56
CA THR A 155 -19.44 -0.19 18.97
C THR A 155 -20.00 -0.61 20.31
N LYS A 156 -19.94 0.27 21.31
CA LYS A 156 -20.48 0.02 22.65
C LYS A 156 -21.97 -0.31 22.59
N LYS A 157 -22.76 0.54 21.92
CA LYS A 157 -24.20 0.32 21.74
C LYS A 157 -24.50 -1.03 21.07
N GLN A 158 -23.72 -1.42 20.06
CA GLN A 158 -23.91 -2.70 19.39
C GLN A 158 -23.58 -3.89 20.30
N ILE A 159 -22.46 -3.82 21.04
CA ILE A 159 -22.10 -4.85 22.00
C ILE A 159 -23.21 -5.01 23.06
N ASP A 160 -23.72 -3.91 23.59
CA ASP A 160 -24.82 -3.93 24.57
C ASP A 160 -26.09 -4.55 23.97
N ASN A 161 -26.46 -4.19 22.75
CA ASN A 161 -27.60 -4.74 22.03
C ASN A 161 -27.48 -6.25 21.77
N PHE A 162 -26.30 -6.72 21.33
CA PHE A 162 -26.05 -8.15 21.09
C PHE A 162 -26.09 -8.92 22.41
N ASN A 163 -25.49 -8.39 23.47
CA ASN A 163 -25.49 -9.04 24.77
C ASN A 163 -26.88 -9.12 25.42
N ALA A 164 -27.81 -8.26 25.04
CA ALA A 164 -29.19 -8.28 25.48
C ALA A 164 -30.03 -9.39 24.81
N VAL A 165 -29.56 -9.98 23.70
CA VAL A 165 -30.27 -11.06 23.01
C VAL A 165 -30.12 -12.35 23.78
N PRO A 166 -31.22 -13.00 24.26
CA PRO A 166 -31.14 -14.19 25.11
C PRO A 166 -30.61 -15.42 24.38
N ASN A 167 -30.90 -15.55 23.10
CA ASN A 167 -30.51 -16.67 22.25
C ASN A 167 -29.13 -16.39 21.61
N LYS A 168 -28.12 -17.18 21.98
CA LYS A 168 -26.74 -17.03 21.49
C LYS A 168 -26.59 -17.28 19.99
N ASP A 169 -27.37 -18.19 19.41
CA ASP A 169 -27.31 -18.48 17.98
C ASP A 169 -27.87 -17.29 17.17
N GLU A 170 -28.97 -16.71 17.62
CA GLU A 170 -29.54 -15.48 17.03
C GLU A 170 -28.55 -14.30 17.17
N GLN A 171 -27.93 -14.16 18.34
CA GLN A 171 -26.91 -13.15 18.60
C GLN A 171 -25.75 -13.27 17.59
N LEU A 172 -25.22 -14.46 17.40
CA LEU A 172 -24.14 -14.73 16.46
C LEU A 172 -24.56 -14.42 15.02
N GLN A 173 -25.73 -14.90 14.60
CA GLN A 173 -26.26 -14.70 13.26
C GLN A 173 -26.49 -13.20 12.96
N MET A 174 -27.01 -12.45 13.90
CA MET A 174 -27.18 -10.99 13.77
C MET A 174 -25.83 -10.32 13.58
N MET A 175 -24.82 -10.69 14.36
CA MET A 175 -23.48 -10.11 14.27
C MET A 175 -22.78 -10.46 12.96
N GLU A 176 -22.83 -11.70 12.53
CA GLU A 176 -22.27 -12.12 11.25
C GLU A 176 -22.89 -11.36 10.08
N ASN A 177 -24.20 -11.18 10.10
CA ASN A 177 -24.92 -10.40 9.10
C ASN A 177 -24.49 -8.93 9.11
N THR A 178 -24.35 -8.33 10.30
CA THR A 178 -23.91 -6.94 10.45
C THR A 178 -22.50 -6.75 9.90
N ILE A 179 -21.55 -7.63 10.26
CA ILE A 179 -20.18 -7.59 9.74
C ILE A 179 -20.15 -7.80 8.23
N ARG A 180 -20.98 -8.73 7.71
CA ARG A 180 -21.05 -9.01 6.26
C ARG A 180 -21.59 -7.82 5.47
N GLN A 181 -22.59 -7.11 5.99
CA GLN A 181 -23.24 -5.97 5.30
C GLN A 181 -22.43 -4.68 5.42
N GLN A 182 -21.95 -4.36 6.61
CA GLN A 182 -21.34 -3.07 6.92
C GLN A 182 -19.80 -3.13 6.96
N GLY A 183 -19.23 -4.34 7.14
CA GLY A 183 -17.82 -4.50 7.43
C GLY A 183 -17.47 -3.80 8.76
N HIS A 184 -16.25 -3.29 8.85
CA HIS A 184 -15.80 -2.50 10.01
C HIS A 184 -15.80 -0.99 9.74
N LYS A 185 -16.66 -0.51 8.83
CA LYS A 185 -16.73 0.91 8.47
C LYS A 185 -17.41 1.75 9.55
N GLU A 186 -18.41 1.18 10.22
CA GLU A 186 -19.28 1.87 11.14
C GLU A 186 -19.01 1.56 12.63
N HIS A 187 -18.27 0.47 12.91
CA HIS A 187 -17.99 0.00 14.27
C HIS A 187 -16.74 -0.88 14.32
N TYR A 188 -16.24 -1.09 15.52
CA TYR A 188 -15.07 -1.93 15.82
C TYR A 188 -15.41 -3.28 16.45
N CYS A 189 -16.64 -3.77 16.31
CA CYS A 189 -17.02 -5.07 16.87
C CYS A 189 -16.34 -6.22 16.14
N CYS A 190 -15.91 -7.23 16.87
CA CYS A 190 -15.49 -8.51 16.33
C CYS A 190 -16.07 -9.67 17.18
N ILE A 191 -16.10 -10.85 16.57
CA ILE A 191 -16.52 -12.09 17.18
C ILE A 191 -15.27 -12.84 17.62
N ILE A 192 -15.21 -13.20 18.90
CA ILE A 192 -14.17 -14.08 19.43
C ILE A 192 -14.79 -15.34 20.00
N LYS A 193 -14.03 -16.45 20.00
CA LYS A 193 -14.35 -17.68 20.72
C LYS A 193 -13.41 -17.79 21.91
N ASP A 194 -13.99 -18.01 23.09
CA ASP A 194 -13.18 -18.29 24.26
C ASP A 194 -12.66 -19.76 24.29
N ALA A 195 -11.89 -20.11 25.30
CA ALA A 195 -11.33 -21.47 25.47
C ALA A 195 -12.39 -22.56 25.54
N ASP A 196 -13.59 -22.22 25.98
CA ASP A 196 -14.73 -23.14 26.14
C ASP A 196 -15.66 -23.14 24.90
N ASN A 197 -15.19 -22.55 23.76
CA ASN A 197 -15.96 -22.36 22.52
C ASN A 197 -17.20 -21.43 22.66
N ASN A 198 -17.33 -20.66 23.75
CA ASN A 198 -18.40 -19.69 23.83
C ASN A 198 -18.07 -18.49 22.94
N VAL A 199 -19.08 -18.07 22.19
CA VAL A 199 -18.98 -16.90 21.33
C VAL A 199 -19.21 -15.63 22.14
N ARG A 200 -18.32 -14.65 21.97
CA ARG A 200 -18.46 -13.31 22.56
C ARG A 200 -18.25 -12.24 21.51
N ILE A 201 -18.91 -11.12 21.71
CA ILE A 201 -18.77 -9.95 20.88
C ILE A 201 -18.01 -8.91 21.69
N VAL A 202 -16.90 -8.46 21.15
CA VAL A 202 -15.99 -7.52 21.81
C VAL A 202 -15.57 -6.41 20.86
N GLU A 203 -15.05 -5.32 21.41
CA GLU A 203 -14.36 -4.29 20.64
C GLU A 203 -12.98 -4.80 20.17
N ASN A 204 -12.65 -4.52 18.92
CA ASN A 204 -11.33 -4.83 18.36
C ASN A 204 -10.51 -3.53 18.23
N GLU A 205 -9.66 -3.30 19.22
CA GLU A 205 -8.78 -2.14 19.27
C GLU A 205 -7.79 -2.06 18.08
N ILE A 206 -7.43 -3.21 17.47
CA ILE A 206 -6.55 -3.24 16.30
C ILE A 206 -7.17 -2.50 15.12
N LEU A 207 -8.49 -2.49 14.99
CA LEU A 207 -9.19 -1.76 13.93
C LEU A 207 -9.05 -0.25 14.10
N GLU A 208 -9.13 0.27 15.32
CA GLU A 208 -8.88 1.68 15.63
C GLU A 208 -7.42 2.05 15.29
N ILE A 209 -6.46 1.25 15.80
CA ILE A 209 -5.03 1.46 15.54
C ILE A 209 -4.76 1.45 14.02
N SER A 210 -5.36 0.53 13.30
CA SER A 210 -5.22 0.43 11.83
C SER A 210 -5.81 1.65 11.12
N GLU A 211 -6.91 2.20 11.61
CA GLU A 211 -7.52 3.42 11.04
C GLU A 211 -6.65 4.65 11.28
N ARG A 212 -6.14 4.82 12.49
CA ARG A 212 -5.18 5.88 12.84
C ARG A 212 -3.93 5.80 11.98
N ARG A 213 -3.37 4.60 11.83
CA ARG A 213 -2.19 4.37 10.98
C ARG A 213 -2.47 4.66 9.52
N ALA A 214 -3.61 4.23 8.99
CA ALA A 214 -3.99 4.51 7.61
C ALA A 214 -4.14 6.03 7.36
N TRP A 215 -4.69 6.76 8.31
CA TRP A 215 -4.79 8.22 8.25
C TRP A 215 -3.39 8.85 8.28
N GLU A 216 -2.51 8.46 9.20
CA GLU A 216 -1.15 8.95 9.30
C GLU A 216 -0.37 8.74 8.00
N VAL A 217 -0.40 7.52 7.47
CA VAL A 217 0.25 7.20 6.19
C VAL A 217 -0.26 8.12 5.08
N THR A 218 -1.59 8.21 4.93
CA THR A 218 -2.20 8.98 3.84
C THR A 218 -1.99 10.49 3.98
N ASN A 219 -2.07 11.05 5.20
CA ASN A 219 -2.05 12.48 5.42
C ASN A 219 -0.65 13.04 5.71
N ARG A 220 0.23 12.25 6.33
CA ARG A 220 1.58 12.71 6.67
C ARG A 220 2.61 12.22 5.67
N ILE A 221 2.62 10.92 5.32
CA ILE A 221 3.65 10.34 4.44
C ILE A 221 3.38 10.70 2.97
N TYR A 222 2.14 10.48 2.49
CA TYR A 222 1.78 10.77 1.10
C TYR A 222 1.34 12.22 0.85
N ASN A 223 1.54 13.12 1.80
CA ASN A 223 1.15 14.51 1.66
C ASN A 223 1.90 15.21 0.51
N ASN A 224 3.19 14.96 0.40
CA ASN A 224 4.05 15.49 -0.66
C ASN A 224 5.31 14.61 -0.83
N ASP A 225 6.09 14.88 -1.87
CA ASP A 225 7.31 14.14 -2.19
C ASP A 225 8.35 14.19 -1.08
N PHE A 226 8.44 15.32 -0.38
CA PHE A 226 9.37 15.52 0.72
C PHE A 226 9.05 14.62 1.91
N SER A 227 7.78 14.58 2.31
CA SER A 227 7.32 13.71 3.40
C SER A 227 7.58 12.24 3.09
N MET A 228 7.34 11.84 1.84
CA MET A 228 7.65 10.48 1.37
C MET A 228 9.15 10.20 1.42
N TYR A 229 9.96 11.09 0.87
CA TYR A 229 11.42 10.95 0.87
C TYR A 229 11.98 10.81 2.30
N ARG A 230 11.49 11.64 3.23
CA ARG A 230 11.86 11.57 4.64
C ARG A 230 11.48 10.23 5.27
N ALA A 231 10.25 9.76 5.04
CA ALA A 231 9.80 8.46 5.56
C ALA A 231 10.65 7.29 5.02
N LEU A 232 11.06 7.35 3.76
CA LEU A 232 11.92 6.34 3.14
C LEU A 232 13.33 6.33 3.72
N ARG A 233 13.92 7.48 4.04
CA ARG A 233 15.28 7.58 4.58
C ARG A 233 15.47 6.95 5.95
N VAL A 234 14.42 6.71 6.69
CA VAL A 234 14.51 6.04 8.01
C VAL A 234 15.01 4.61 7.88
N GLY A 235 14.76 3.93 6.77
CA GLY A 235 15.11 2.51 6.59
C GLY A 235 15.87 2.18 5.31
N ALA A 236 16.16 3.15 4.44
CA ALA A 236 16.77 2.90 3.14
C ALA A 236 17.70 4.01 2.68
N VAL A 237 18.68 3.67 1.86
CA VAL A 237 19.41 4.65 1.05
C VAL A 237 18.54 4.99 -0.15
N VAL A 238 18.04 6.23 -0.19
CA VAL A 238 17.15 6.69 -1.26
C VAL A 238 17.96 7.43 -2.30
N THR A 239 17.98 6.89 -3.51
CA THR A 239 18.49 7.60 -4.69
C THR A 239 17.28 8.14 -5.45
N LYS A 240 17.21 9.45 -5.59
CA LYS A 240 16.18 10.07 -6.42
C LYS A 240 16.54 9.81 -7.88
N SER A 241 15.73 9.05 -8.59
CA SER A 241 15.82 9.04 -10.05
C SER A 241 15.32 10.40 -10.56
N SER A 242 16.03 10.99 -11.48
CA SER A 242 15.74 12.28 -12.11
C SER A 242 14.48 12.30 -12.98
N GLY A 243 13.57 11.38 -12.78
CA GLY A 243 12.38 11.15 -13.56
C GLY A 243 11.08 11.37 -12.82
N SER A 244 10.95 12.45 -12.05
CA SER A 244 9.59 12.94 -11.81
C SER A 244 9.14 13.60 -13.12
N ASP A 245 8.30 12.91 -13.88
CA ASP A 245 7.63 13.46 -15.07
C ASP A 245 6.52 14.47 -14.69
N ASP A 246 6.40 14.81 -13.40
CA ASP A 246 5.50 15.86 -12.95
C ASP A 246 6.08 17.22 -13.37
N PRO A 247 5.44 17.91 -14.32
CA PRO A 247 5.92 19.20 -14.85
C PRO A 247 6.08 20.25 -13.75
N GLU A 248 5.27 20.17 -12.68
CA GLU A 248 5.32 21.09 -11.56
C GLU A 248 6.57 20.86 -10.70
N VAL A 249 6.90 19.60 -10.40
CA VAL A 249 8.11 19.22 -9.67
C VAL A 249 9.36 19.56 -10.49
N GLN A 250 9.36 19.29 -11.79
CA GLN A 250 10.46 19.69 -12.68
C GLN A 250 10.60 21.21 -12.75
N ARG A 251 9.49 21.96 -12.78
CA ARG A 251 9.50 23.41 -12.76
C ARG A 251 10.10 23.94 -11.47
N ILE A 252 9.68 23.43 -10.31
CA ILE A 252 10.20 23.83 -8.99
C ILE A 252 11.70 23.58 -8.88
N PHE A 253 12.18 22.41 -9.29
CA PHE A 253 13.62 22.10 -9.28
C PHE A 253 14.41 22.94 -10.29
N LYS A 254 13.85 23.20 -11.45
CA LYS A 254 14.49 24.06 -12.46
C LYS A 254 14.55 25.50 -11.98
N GLU A 255 13.49 26.01 -11.39
CA GLU A 255 13.44 27.34 -10.80
C GLU A 255 14.36 27.45 -9.59
N TRP A 256 14.46 26.42 -8.75
CA TRP A 256 15.41 26.37 -7.64
C TRP A 256 16.88 26.43 -8.11
N ASN A 257 17.21 25.71 -9.18
CA ASN A 257 18.58 25.68 -9.70
C ASN A 257 18.96 26.89 -10.53
N LEU A 258 18.00 27.60 -11.11
CA LEU A 258 18.24 28.74 -12.02
C LEU A 258 18.16 30.10 -11.32
N ASP A 259 17.60 30.17 -10.12
CA ASP A 259 17.29 31.46 -9.49
C ASP A 259 18.31 31.79 -8.39
N ASN A 260 19.25 32.68 -8.75
CA ASN A 260 20.20 33.28 -7.79
C ASN A 260 19.60 34.43 -6.95
N GLN A 261 18.28 34.65 -7.02
CA GLN A 261 17.65 35.76 -6.29
C GLN A 261 17.32 35.38 -4.85
N PHE A 262 18.03 35.98 -3.93
CA PHE A 262 17.87 35.81 -2.48
C PHE A 262 16.42 35.91 -1.96
N PRO A 263 15.55 36.84 -2.42
CA PRO A 263 14.18 36.92 -1.90
C PRO A 263 13.32 35.65 -2.14
N ARG A 264 13.58 34.94 -3.21
CA ARG A 264 12.82 33.72 -3.55
C ARG A 264 13.32 32.50 -2.79
N LYS A 265 14.63 32.41 -2.62
CA LYS A 265 15.25 31.41 -1.74
C LYS A 265 14.83 31.60 -0.29
N ALA A 266 14.78 32.86 0.20
CA ALA A 266 14.30 33.20 1.54
C ALA A 266 12.82 32.79 1.74
N ARG A 267 11.95 32.98 0.75
CA ARG A 267 10.55 32.55 0.82
C ARG A 267 10.42 31.05 0.88
N LEU A 268 11.15 30.32 0.03
CA LEU A 268 11.21 28.86 0.07
C LEU A 268 11.79 28.34 1.37
N TYR A 269 12.75 29.05 1.96
CA TYR A 269 13.28 28.75 3.29
C TYR A 269 12.21 28.94 4.37
N CYS A 270 11.43 30.02 4.32
CA CYS A 270 10.33 30.25 5.26
C CYS A 270 9.24 29.18 5.10
N ASP A 271 8.89 28.82 3.87
CA ASP A 271 7.91 27.76 3.61
C ASP A 271 8.40 26.40 4.14
N LEU A 272 9.70 26.11 4.05
CA LEU A 272 10.31 24.92 4.65
C LEU A 272 10.31 25.01 6.17
N TYR A 273 10.66 26.16 6.74
CA TYR A 273 10.69 26.37 8.18
C TYR A 273 9.29 26.22 8.80
N ASP A 274 8.28 26.79 8.16
CA ASP A 274 6.90 26.75 8.66
C ASP A 274 6.26 25.37 8.55
N ASN A 275 6.61 24.60 7.51
CA ASN A 275 5.99 23.30 7.23
C ASN A 275 6.87 22.11 7.59
N PHE A 276 8.20 22.29 7.68
CA PHE A 276 9.18 21.21 7.86
C PHE A 276 10.41 21.68 8.65
N PRO A 277 10.24 22.22 9.89
CA PRO A 277 11.33 22.81 10.66
C PRO A 277 12.50 21.84 10.89
N GLU A 278 12.20 20.55 10.98
CA GLU A 278 13.19 19.49 11.19
C GLU A 278 14.14 19.27 10.00
N LEU A 279 13.78 19.73 8.79
CA LEU A 279 14.67 19.64 7.62
C LEU A 279 15.77 20.70 7.67
N LEU A 280 15.58 21.74 8.48
CA LEU A 280 16.57 22.81 8.66
C LEU A 280 17.60 22.50 9.76
N GLU A 281 17.36 21.46 10.56
CA GLU A 281 18.35 20.95 11.52
C GLU A 281 19.48 20.19 10.83
N ASP A 282 19.26 19.73 9.59
CA ASP A 282 20.26 19.05 8.77
C ASP A 282 20.91 20.06 7.80
N CYS A 283 21.96 20.75 8.29
CA CYS A 283 22.66 21.85 7.60
C CYS A 283 23.21 21.52 6.20
N THR A 284 23.19 20.26 5.79
CA THR A 284 23.62 19.80 4.45
C THR A 284 22.70 20.28 3.31
N PHE A 285 21.57 20.89 3.63
CA PHE A 285 20.60 21.38 2.65
C PHE A 285 20.85 22.86 2.22
N ILE A 286 21.73 23.57 2.91
CA ILE A 286 21.95 25.02 2.73
C ILE A 286 23.22 25.33 1.91
N GLU A 287 24.10 24.35 1.72
CA GLU A 287 25.25 24.42 0.83
C GLU A 287 24.89 24.01 -0.61
#